data_64fa50e9626b4409fdaa000de35b576b
#
_entry.id   64fa50e9626b4409fdaa000de35b576b
#
_cell.length_a   1.000
_cell.length_b   1.000
_cell.length_c   1.000
_cell.angle_alpha   90.00
_cell.angle_beta   90.00
_cell.angle_gamma   90.00
#
_symmetry.space_group_name_H-M   'P 1'
#
loop_
_entity.id
_entity.type
_entity.pdbx_description
1 polymer ?
#
loop_
_entity_poly.entity_id
_entity_poly.type
_entity_poly.pdbx_seq_one_letter_code
_entity_poly.pdbx_strand_id
1 'polypeptide(L)'
;MKKVLLIGLLIGQLLPQSLDVTFRYVTHPGEEFIRIFVPGTMPPGSNEDWGPNSNGMINPNAPSLMNYDEAIDAYKRTYSLNVDSEYLYKIHYHYNESGTDWQWVSDPLNPNVTTDGYENSILNCTDPLFFQPVRHMNDDGMVDG
;
A
#
# COMPACT_ATOMS: atom_id res chain seq x y z
N MET A 1 -44.70 -1.72 -44.71
CA MET A 1 -43.50 -2.35 -44.10
C MET A 1 -42.98 -1.47 -42.96
N LYS A 2 -43.19 -1.91 -41.71
CA LYS A 2 -42.73 -1.15 -40.51
C LYS A 2 -41.27 -1.60 -40.23
N LYS A 3 -40.33 -0.65 -40.36
CA LYS A 3 -38.93 -0.89 -39.94
C LYS A 3 -38.86 -0.84 -38.42
N VAL A 4 -38.58 -1.97 -37.78
CA VAL A 4 -38.29 -2.05 -36.37
C VAL A 4 -36.81 -1.65 -36.19
N LEU A 5 -36.59 -0.49 -35.57
CA LEU A 5 -35.24 -0.05 -35.20
C LEU A 5 -34.87 -0.75 -33.89
N LEU A 6 -33.99 -1.72 -33.96
CA LEU A 6 -33.43 -2.41 -32.80
C LEU A 6 -32.33 -1.53 -32.22
N ILE A 7 -32.66 -0.77 -31.18
CA ILE A 7 -31.64 -0.04 -30.42
C ILE A 7 -30.98 -1.06 -29.46
N GLY A 8 -29.82 -1.55 -29.87
CA GLY A 8 -28.98 -2.35 -29.01
C GLY A 8 -28.45 -1.49 -27.85
N LEU A 9 -28.96 -1.71 -26.66
CA LEU A 9 -28.43 -1.11 -25.44
C LEU A 9 -27.08 -1.80 -25.13
N LEU A 10 -25.98 -1.14 -25.49
CA LEU A 10 -24.65 -1.56 -25.09
C LEU A 10 -24.52 -1.22 -23.61
N ILE A 11 -24.86 -2.17 -22.73
CA ILE A 11 -24.50 -2.11 -21.32
C ILE A 11 -23.02 -2.42 -21.27
N GLY A 12 -22.18 -1.40 -21.39
CA GLY A 12 -20.77 -1.49 -21.07
C GLY A 12 -20.67 -1.82 -19.59
N GLN A 13 -20.30 -3.04 -19.26
CA GLN A 13 -19.88 -3.38 -17.91
C GLN A 13 -18.63 -2.53 -17.65
N LEU A 14 -18.77 -1.49 -16.82
CA LEU A 14 -17.62 -0.79 -16.23
C LEU A 14 -16.93 -1.83 -15.34
N LEU A 15 -15.89 -2.46 -15.87
CA LEU A 15 -14.99 -3.23 -15.03
C LEU A 15 -14.41 -2.29 -13.97
N PRO A 16 -14.26 -2.72 -12.72
CA PRO A 16 -13.63 -1.90 -11.70
C PRO A 16 -12.26 -1.48 -12.22
N GLN A 17 -12.04 -0.19 -12.28
CA GLN A 17 -10.78 0.37 -12.72
C GLN A 17 -9.76 0.13 -11.61
N SER A 18 -8.63 -0.51 -11.93
CA SER A 18 -7.51 -0.65 -11.02
C SER A 18 -6.46 0.41 -11.25
N LEU A 19 -5.77 0.77 -10.19
CA LEU A 19 -4.68 1.74 -10.17
C LEU A 19 -3.47 1.09 -9.48
N ASP A 20 -2.30 1.18 -10.09
CA ASP A 20 -1.06 0.76 -9.44
C ASP A 20 -0.58 1.85 -8.49
N VAL A 21 -0.43 1.46 -7.21
CA VAL A 21 0.04 2.31 -6.12
C VAL A 21 1.36 1.78 -5.62
N THR A 22 2.39 2.60 -5.72
CA THR A 22 3.73 2.27 -5.22
C THR A 22 3.99 2.98 -3.91
N PHE A 23 4.15 2.20 -2.85
CA PHE A 23 4.69 2.67 -1.58
C PHE A 23 6.20 2.74 -1.69
N ARG A 24 6.77 3.84 -1.19
CA ARG A 24 8.20 4.13 -1.25
C ARG A 24 8.71 4.56 0.12
N TYR A 25 9.86 4.02 0.51
CA TYR A 25 10.52 4.33 1.77
C TYR A 25 12.03 4.54 1.53
N VAL A 26 12.54 5.69 1.91
CA VAL A 26 13.97 6.02 1.83
C VAL A 26 14.61 5.81 3.19
N THR A 27 15.73 5.08 3.23
CA THR A 27 16.47 4.86 4.48
C THR A 27 17.20 6.11 4.90
N HIS A 28 16.97 6.56 6.14
CA HIS A 28 17.71 7.68 6.71
C HIS A 28 18.97 7.19 7.47
N PRO A 29 20.02 8.04 7.57
CA PRO A 29 21.19 7.71 8.36
C PRO A 29 20.83 7.38 9.82
N GLY A 30 21.26 6.22 10.29
CA GLY A 30 20.99 5.75 11.65
C GLY A 30 19.78 4.82 11.81
N GLU A 31 19.04 4.55 10.74
CA GLU A 31 18.02 3.50 10.72
C GLU A 31 18.67 2.12 10.59
N GLU A 32 18.31 1.19 11.46
CA GLU A 32 18.95 -0.12 11.57
C GLU A 32 17.96 -1.29 11.37
N PHE A 33 16.96 -1.15 10.50
CA PHE A 33 16.11 -2.28 10.18
C PHE A 33 16.76 -3.18 9.10
N ILE A 34 16.43 -4.48 9.15
CA ILE A 34 16.88 -5.47 8.14
C ILE A 34 15.82 -5.78 7.09
N ARG A 35 14.53 -5.53 7.41
CA ARG A 35 13.40 -5.65 6.49
C ARG A 35 12.36 -4.60 6.81
N ILE A 36 11.69 -4.14 5.78
CA ILE A 36 10.54 -3.24 5.88
C ILE A 36 9.38 -3.80 5.05
N PHE A 37 8.18 -3.66 5.58
CA PHE A 37 6.95 -4.16 4.97
C PHE A 37 5.89 -3.06 4.96
N VAL A 38 4.96 -3.16 4.03
CA VAL A 38 3.74 -2.34 3.99
C VAL A 38 2.51 -3.25 3.98
N PRO A 39 2.19 -3.87 5.12
CA PRO A 39 1.02 -4.71 5.29
C PRO A 39 -0.25 -3.86 5.36
N GLY A 40 -1.37 -4.50 5.06
CA GLY A 40 -2.67 -3.84 5.12
C GLY A 40 -3.75 -4.67 4.44
N THR A 41 -4.88 -4.06 4.14
CA THR A 41 -6.00 -4.71 3.45
C THR A 41 -5.84 -4.76 1.92
N MET A 42 -4.67 -4.40 1.37
CA MET A 42 -4.40 -4.38 -0.06
C MET A 42 -4.25 -5.80 -0.64
N PRO A 43 -4.96 -6.12 -1.75
CA PRO A 43 -4.80 -7.39 -2.46
C PRO A 43 -3.53 -7.40 -3.33
N PRO A 44 -2.98 -8.57 -3.70
CA PRO A 44 -3.33 -9.91 -3.22
C PRO A 44 -2.52 -10.30 -1.98
N GLY A 45 -1.64 -9.45 -1.54
CA GLY A 45 -0.59 -9.82 -0.62
C GLY A 45 -0.94 -9.82 0.84
N SER A 46 -2.00 -9.16 1.20
CA SER A 46 -2.47 -9.09 2.57
C SER A 46 -3.82 -9.77 2.73
N ASN A 47 -4.05 -10.80 1.92
CA ASN A 47 -5.12 -11.72 2.21
C ASN A 47 -5.07 -12.06 3.69
N GLU A 48 -6.20 -12.16 4.31
CA GLU A 48 -6.32 -12.49 5.71
C GLU A 48 -5.71 -11.42 6.65
N ASP A 49 -6.01 -10.16 6.36
CA ASP A 49 -5.75 -9.05 7.24
C ASP A 49 -4.29 -8.98 7.73
N TRP A 50 -3.50 -8.14 7.05
CA TRP A 50 -2.17 -7.78 7.50
C TRP A 50 -1.08 -8.83 7.24
N GLY A 51 -1.33 -9.71 6.26
CA GLY A 51 -0.39 -10.71 5.76
C GLY A 51 -0.11 -11.82 6.75
N PRO A 52 0.57 -12.89 6.35
CA PRO A 52 0.90 -13.93 7.30
C PRO A 52 1.82 -13.37 8.39
N ASN A 53 1.35 -13.42 9.66
CA ASN A 53 2.13 -13.02 10.83
C ASN A 53 2.04 -14.07 11.93
N SER A 54 3.02 -14.05 12.83
CA SER A 54 3.05 -14.88 14.01
C SER A 54 3.46 -14.03 15.20
N ASN A 55 2.65 -14.02 16.24
CA ASN A 55 2.87 -13.22 17.47
C ASN A 55 3.14 -11.72 17.19
N GLY A 56 2.49 -11.18 16.17
CA GLY A 56 2.63 -9.77 15.77
C GLY A 56 3.78 -9.48 14.81
N MET A 57 4.67 -10.44 14.56
CA MET A 57 5.73 -10.32 13.57
C MET A 57 5.24 -10.85 12.21
N ILE A 58 5.44 -10.09 11.16
CA ILE A 58 5.16 -10.52 9.79
C ILE A 58 6.19 -11.58 9.35
N ASN A 59 5.72 -12.60 8.63
CA ASN A 59 6.60 -13.59 8.03
C ASN A 59 7.64 -12.89 7.12
N PRO A 60 8.95 -13.21 7.24
CA PRO A 60 10.01 -12.59 6.44
C PRO A 60 9.80 -12.64 4.92
N ASN A 61 9.01 -13.59 4.43
CA ASN A 61 8.68 -13.76 3.01
C ASN A 61 7.25 -13.31 2.68
N ALA A 62 6.62 -12.51 3.55
CA ALA A 62 5.27 -12.02 3.30
C ALA A 62 5.19 -11.20 2.01
N PRO A 63 4.06 -11.26 1.29
CA PRO A 63 3.85 -10.47 0.07
C PRO A 63 3.96 -8.96 0.26
N SER A 64 3.82 -8.48 1.49
CA SER A 64 3.96 -7.07 1.85
C SER A 64 5.42 -6.59 1.99
N LEU A 65 6.41 -7.49 1.85
CA LEU A 65 7.82 -7.12 1.88
C LEU A 65 8.13 -6.08 0.80
N MET A 66 8.79 -5.02 1.20
CA MET A 66 9.31 -4.02 0.27
C MET A 66 10.69 -4.44 -0.22
N ASN A 67 10.95 -4.25 -1.51
CA ASN A 67 12.23 -4.56 -2.12
C ASN A 67 13.02 -3.27 -2.35
N TYR A 68 14.32 -3.31 -2.04
CA TYR A 68 15.21 -2.20 -2.34
C TYR A 68 15.42 -2.07 -3.85
N ASP A 69 15.32 -0.84 -4.34
CA ASP A 69 15.55 -0.47 -5.75
C ASP A 69 16.71 0.52 -5.82
N GLU A 70 17.86 0.05 -6.29
CA GLU A 70 19.09 0.86 -6.41
C GLU A 70 18.92 2.07 -7.33
N ALA A 71 18.03 1.99 -8.33
CA ALA A 71 17.84 3.09 -9.28
C ALA A 71 17.18 4.32 -8.65
N ILE A 72 16.46 4.15 -7.56
CA ILE A 72 15.77 5.23 -6.84
C ILE A 72 16.24 5.38 -5.40
N ASP A 73 17.21 4.56 -4.98
CA ASP A 73 17.77 4.53 -3.62
C ASP A 73 16.70 4.42 -2.53
N ALA A 74 15.73 3.51 -2.74
CA ALA A 74 14.60 3.37 -1.85
C ALA A 74 14.03 1.95 -1.85
N TYR A 75 13.40 1.56 -0.74
CA TYR A 75 12.53 0.40 -0.68
C TYR A 75 11.19 0.71 -1.36
N LYS A 76 10.65 -0.23 -2.10
CA LYS A 76 9.34 -0.09 -2.76
C LYS A 76 8.50 -1.35 -2.73
N ARG A 77 7.18 -1.15 -2.73
CA ARG A 77 6.17 -2.18 -2.96
C ARG A 77 5.02 -1.59 -3.76
N THR A 78 4.61 -2.24 -4.84
CA THR A 78 3.48 -1.83 -5.67
C THR A 78 2.30 -2.78 -5.48
N TYR A 79 1.12 -2.22 -5.34
CA TYR A 79 -0.16 -2.92 -5.31
C TYR A 79 -1.05 -2.42 -6.43
N SER A 80 -1.81 -3.32 -7.05
CA SER A 80 -2.88 -2.94 -7.97
C SER A 80 -4.19 -2.85 -7.19
N LEU A 81 -4.73 -1.64 -7.04
CA LEU A 81 -5.84 -1.31 -6.15
C LEU A 81 -7.06 -0.84 -6.95
N ASN A 82 -8.26 -1.10 -6.44
CA ASN A 82 -9.49 -0.59 -7.03
C ASN A 82 -9.67 0.90 -6.70
N VAL A 83 -10.01 1.70 -7.70
CA VAL A 83 -10.14 3.17 -7.55
C VAL A 83 -11.27 3.61 -6.63
N ASP A 84 -12.31 2.81 -6.46
CA ASP A 84 -13.47 3.13 -5.61
C ASP A 84 -13.37 2.52 -4.20
N SER A 85 -12.16 2.19 -3.76
CA SER A 85 -11.94 1.48 -2.50
C SER A 85 -11.06 2.27 -1.54
N GLU A 86 -11.26 1.98 -0.26
CA GLU A 86 -10.41 2.42 0.83
C GLU A 86 -9.63 1.23 1.36
N TYR A 87 -8.37 1.45 1.66
CA TYR A 87 -7.47 0.43 2.20
C TYR A 87 -6.84 0.93 3.48
N LEU A 88 -6.63 0.01 4.41
CA LEU A 88 -5.88 0.25 5.63
C LEU A 88 -4.48 -0.32 5.50
N TYR A 89 -3.48 0.36 6.05
CA TYR A 89 -2.11 -0.13 6.04
C TYR A 89 -1.28 0.41 7.22
N LYS A 90 -0.14 -0.23 7.45
CA LYS A 90 0.91 0.23 8.34
C LYS A 90 2.28 0.01 7.73
N ILE A 91 3.30 0.50 8.40
CA ILE A 91 4.69 0.13 8.17
C ILE A 91 5.07 -0.88 9.24
N HIS A 92 5.79 -1.92 8.87
CA HIS A 92 6.31 -2.91 9.80
C HIS A 92 7.81 -3.11 9.56
N TYR A 93 8.59 -3.02 10.61
CA TYR A 93 10.03 -3.19 10.57
C TYR A 93 10.45 -4.48 11.27
N HIS A 94 11.48 -5.16 10.71
CA HIS A 94 12.26 -6.16 11.44
C HIS A 94 13.64 -5.60 11.71
N TYR A 95 14.09 -5.70 12.96
CA TYR A 95 15.41 -5.24 13.40
C TYR A 95 16.40 -6.38 13.58
N ASN A 96 15.95 -7.64 13.62
CA ASN A 96 16.81 -8.81 13.65
C ASN A 96 16.23 -10.01 12.88
N GLU A 97 17.10 -10.96 12.54
CA GLU A 97 16.72 -12.18 11.80
C GLU A 97 15.91 -13.17 12.64
N SER A 98 16.07 -13.15 13.96
CA SER A 98 15.39 -14.07 14.88
C SER A 98 13.90 -13.75 15.06
N GLY A 99 13.44 -12.59 14.59
CA GLY A 99 12.05 -12.16 14.71
C GLY A 99 11.62 -11.84 16.15
N THR A 100 12.57 -11.46 16.99
CA THR A 100 12.32 -11.07 18.37
C THR A 100 12.27 -9.55 18.55
N ASP A 101 12.67 -8.80 17.54
CA ASP A 101 12.67 -7.35 17.52
C ASP A 101 12.00 -6.83 16.24
N TRP A 102 10.85 -6.21 16.42
CA TRP A 102 10.00 -5.70 15.35
C TRP A 102 9.12 -4.55 15.84
N GLN A 103 8.62 -3.75 14.92
CA GLN A 103 7.74 -2.62 15.22
C GLN A 103 6.66 -2.44 14.16
N TRP A 104 5.46 -2.04 14.62
CA TRP A 104 4.37 -1.53 13.80
C TRP A 104 4.24 -0.03 13.96
N VAL A 105 4.18 0.71 12.84
CA VAL A 105 4.03 2.17 12.84
C VAL A 105 2.99 2.57 11.82
N SER A 106 2.21 3.60 12.13
CA SER A 106 1.39 4.28 11.13
C SER A 106 2.30 5.07 10.18
N ASP A 107 1.85 5.30 8.96
CA ASP A 107 2.58 6.13 8.00
C ASP A 107 2.65 7.58 8.52
N PRO A 108 3.85 8.11 8.86
CA PRO A 108 3.99 9.42 9.45
C PRO A 108 3.59 10.57 8.50
N LEU A 109 3.57 10.31 7.19
CA LEU A 109 3.14 11.30 6.20
C LEU A 109 1.63 11.20 5.88
N ASN A 110 0.92 10.24 6.47
CA ASN A 110 -0.51 10.10 6.29
C ASN A 110 -1.28 10.53 7.54
N PRO A 111 -1.87 11.74 7.57
CA PRO A 111 -2.63 12.22 8.71
C PRO A 111 -3.97 11.49 8.91
N ASN A 112 -4.42 10.72 7.90
CA ASN A 112 -5.68 9.98 7.96
C ASN A 112 -5.43 8.61 8.56
N VAL A 113 -5.85 8.44 9.81
CA VAL A 113 -5.74 7.18 10.54
C VAL A 113 -7.08 6.76 11.13
N THR A 114 -7.23 5.46 11.39
CA THR A 114 -8.43 4.94 12.08
C THR A 114 -8.47 5.40 13.53
N THR A 115 -9.69 5.54 14.08
CA THR A 115 -9.93 5.97 15.46
C THR A 115 -10.25 4.80 16.40
N ASP A 116 -10.01 3.57 15.95
CA ASP A 116 -10.32 2.33 16.66
C ASP A 116 -9.26 1.91 17.71
N GLY A 117 -8.24 2.75 17.91
CA GLY A 117 -7.11 2.51 18.82
C GLY A 117 -5.92 1.80 18.16
N TYR A 118 -6.07 1.34 16.90
CA TYR A 118 -4.95 0.77 16.14
C TYR A 118 -4.19 1.81 15.33
N GLU A 119 -4.82 2.96 15.04
CA GLU A 119 -4.22 4.05 14.25
C GLU A 119 -3.68 3.57 12.90
N ASN A 120 -4.46 2.72 12.21
CA ASN A 120 -4.09 2.26 10.86
C ASN A 120 -4.18 3.42 9.88
N SER A 121 -3.17 3.58 9.04
CA SER A 121 -3.18 4.59 7.99
C SER A 121 -4.23 4.28 6.93
N ILE A 122 -4.98 5.28 6.49
CA ILE A 122 -6.08 5.14 5.52
C ILE A 122 -5.62 5.62 4.14
N LEU A 123 -5.66 4.72 3.16
CA LEU A 123 -5.44 5.02 1.75
C LEU A 123 -6.78 5.04 1.03
N ASN A 124 -7.21 6.20 0.58
CA ASN A 124 -8.44 6.36 -0.18
C ASN A 124 -8.13 6.49 -1.68
N CYS A 125 -8.63 5.56 -2.49
CA CYS A 125 -8.43 5.51 -3.94
C CYS A 125 -9.66 6.00 -4.74
N THR A 126 -10.58 6.77 -4.13
CA THR A 126 -11.85 7.15 -4.76
C THR A 126 -11.72 8.20 -5.85
N ASP A 127 -10.61 8.90 -5.95
CA ASP A 127 -10.41 9.90 -7.00
C ASP A 127 -9.05 9.73 -7.69
N PRO A 128 -9.01 8.99 -8.81
CA PRO A 128 -7.77 8.72 -9.53
C PRO A 128 -7.14 9.97 -10.16
N LEU A 129 -7.88 11.08 -10.28
CA LEU A 129 -7.33 12.34 -10.81
C LEU A 129 -6.45 13.08 -9.79
N PHE A 130 -6.73 12.89 -8.50
CA PHE A 130 -6.00 13.51 -7.39
C PHE A 130 -5.14 12.51 -6.62
N PHE A 131 -5.28 11.23 -6.92
CA PHE A 131 -4.53 10.18 -6.27
C PHE A 131 -3.11 10.11 -6.83
N GLN A 132 -2.12 10.30 -5.98
CA GLN A 132 -0.73 10.13 -6.38
C GLN A 132 -0.38 8.64 -6.47
N PRO A 133 0.10 8.13 -7.62
CA PRO A 133 0.43 6.71 -7.78
C PRO A 133 1.68 6.30 -6.98
N VAL A 134 2.44 7.26 -6.47
CA VAL A 134 3.58 7.02 -5.58
C VAL A 134 3.27 7.59 -4.21
N ARG A 135 3.30 6.74 -3.19
CA ARG A 135 3.12 7.10 -1.80
C ARG A 135 4.45 7.07 -1.08
N HIS A 136 4.97 8.24 -0.74
CA HIS A 136 6.11 8.36 0.16
C HIS A 136 5.64 8.11 1.59
N MET A 137 6.30 7.19 2.31
CA MET A 137 5.95 6.83 3.69
C MET A 137 6.85 7.49 4.72
N ASN A 138 7.90 8.17 4.28
CA ASN A 138 8.76 8.99 5.12
C ASN A 138 9.27 10.17 4.32
N ASP A 139 9.72 11.19 5.04
CA ASP A 139 10.39 12.33 4.43
C ASP A 139 11.72 11.85 3.85
N ASP A 140 11.82 11.85 2.53
CA ASP A 140 13.02 11.42 1.81
C ASP A 140 14.07 12.54 1.67
N GLY A 141 13.81 13.71 2.30
CA GLY A 141 14.67 14.87 2.20
C GLY A 141 14.77 15.45 0.78
N MET A 142 13.98 14.91 -0.17
CA MET A 142 13.88 15.50 -1.48
C MET A 142 12.93 16.71 -1.39
N VAL A 143 13.51 17.87 -1.43
CA VAL A 143 12.76 19.08 -1.72
C VAL A 143 12.27 18.92 -3.16
N ASP A 144 10.96 18.87 -3.33
CA ASP A 144 10.36 18.91 -4.66
C ASP A 144 10.93 20.11 -5.41
N GLY A 145 11.77 19.80 -6.39
CA GLY A 145 12.37 20.80 -7.27
C GLY A 145 11.42 21.17 -8.41
#